data_d71d94fa034ac1ea4a7d35c19206b05f
#
_entry.id   d71d94fa034ac1ea4a7d35c19206b05f
#
_cell.length_a   1.000
_cell.length_b   1.000
_cell.length_c   1.000
_cell.angle_alpha   90.00
_cell.angle_beta   90.00
_cell.angle_gamma   90.00
#
_symmetry.space_group_name_H-M   'P 1'
#
loop_
_entity.id
_entity.type
_entity.pdbx_description
1 polymer ?
#
loop_
_entity_poly.entity_id
_entity_poly.type
_entity_poly.pdbx_seq_one_letter_code
_entity_poly.pdbx_strand_id
1 'polypeptide(L)'
;MKIAAVSDMHGNLDPVHEILKKEIPDLLLCAGDWGTSGEIFQNDFDAIVQKVTTITVFGNHDNIELLYQIKNQDGTAILIDNGATKDYDNLVIGGINGIWAKSHKKAWYITDEEVAAAAAKLLEKKVDILMTHGCPLGIADLTPIGTRGGQRCFTEAFKLVNPKLYICGHLHHKSSCQTKDGELVVNIGFTKEGDYAVFNFENESFEFESKVI
;
A
#
# COMPACT_ATOMS: atom_id res chain seq x y z
N MET A 1 -13.92 11.75 -4.80
CA MET A 1 -13.71 10.41 -4.21
C MET A 1 -12.71 10.52 -3.08
N LYS A 2 -13.03 9.98 -1.91
CA LYS A 2 -12.17 10.02 -0.72
C LYS A 2 -11.51 8.66 -0.49
N ILE A 3 -10.21 8.62 -0.41
CA ILE A 3 -9.42 7.40 -0.21
C ILE A 3 -8.71 7.49 1.14
N ALA A 4 -8.87 6.50 2.01
CA ALA A 4 -8.02 6.33 3.18
C ALA A 4 -6.90 5.34 2.87
N ALA A 5 -5.69 5.60 3.38
CA ALA A 5 -4.58 4.68 3.25
C ALA A 5 -3.94 4.37 4.61
N VAL A 6 -3.63 3.11 4.83
CA VAL A 6 -3.07 2.54 6.06
C VAL A 6 -1.90 1.62 5.74
N SER A 7 -1.06 1.34 6.72
CA SER A 7 0.05 0.38 6.63
C SER A 7 0.54 -0.01 8.01
N ASP A 8 1.12 -1.19 8.14
CA ASP A 8 1.85 -1.58 9.35
C ASP A 8 0.97 -1.60 10.62
N MET A 9 -0.17 -2.31 10.57
CA MET A 9 -1.08 -2.53 11.69
C MET A 9 -0.54 -3.57 12.68
N HIS A 10 0.22 -4.57 12.19
CA HIS A 10 0.80 -5.64 13.01
C HIS A 10 -0.21 -6.24 14.02
N GLY A 11 -1.40 -6.62 13.50
CA GLY A 11 -2.46 -7.28 14.27
C GLY A 11 -3.35 -6.34 15.09
N ASN A 12 -3.05 -5.03 15.19
CA ASN A 12 -3.91 -4.05 15.83
C ASN A 12 -4.79 -3.33 14.80
N LEU A 13 -6.04 -3.73 14.65
CA LEU A 13 -6.99 -3.13 13.70
C LEU A 13 -7.89 -2.06 14.30
N ASP A 14 -7.80 -1.77 15.60
CA ASP A 14 -8.58 -0.71 16.24
C ASP A 14 -8.41 0.64 15.54
N PRO A 15 -7.16 1.08 15.20
CA PRO A 15 -6.97 2.31 14.44
C PRO A 15 -7.68 2.31 13.08
N VAL A 16 -7.70 1.18 12.37
CA VAL A 16 -8.39 1.08 11.08
C VAL A 16 -9.90 1.31 11.25
N HIS A 17 -10.51 0.71 12.27
CA HIS A 17 -11.93 0.90 12.57
C HIS A 17 -12.26 2.34 12.94
N GLU A 18 -11.38 3.02 13.69
CA GLU A 18 -11.55 4.44 14.02
C GLU A 18 -11.41 5.33 12.78
N ILE A 19 -10.42 5.07 11.91
CA ILE A 19 -10.23 5.77 10.63
C ILE A 19 -11.49 5.64 9.77
N LEU A 20 -12.01 4.42 9.58
CA LEU A 20 -13.20 4.19 8.78
C LEU A 20 -14.42 4.93 9.34
N LYS A 21 -14.59 4.99 10.65
CA LYS A 21 -15.68 5.73 11.31
C LYS A 21 -15.53 7.24 11.15
N LYS A 22 -14.31 7.76 11.26
CA LYS A 22 -14.00 9.19 11.21
C LYS A 22 -14.04 9.74 9.79
N GLU A 23 -13.43 9.02 8.86
CA GLU A 23 -13.22 9.50 7.49
C GLU A 23 -14.34 9.10 6.53
N ILE A 24 -15.02 7.96 6.76
CA ILE A 24 -16.04 7.40 5.87
C ILE A 24 -15.53 7.41 4.42
N PRO A 25 -14.41 6.73 4.12
CA PRO A 25 -13.81 6.76 2.79
C PRO A 25 -14.59 5.89 1.80
N ASP A 26 -14.49 6.23 0.51
CA ASP A 26 -15.03 5.43 -0.59
C ASP A 26 -14.16 4.19 -0.85
N LEU A 27 -12.85 4.29 -0.58
CA LEU A 27 -11.85 3.26 -0.81
C LEU A 27 -10.83 3.23 0.34
N LEU A 28 -10.47 2.02 0.80
CA LEU A 28 -9.36 1.78 1.72
C LEU A 28 -8.20 1.13 0.95
N LEU A 29 -7.03 1.77 0.96
CA LEU A 29 -5.78 1.22 0.47
C LEU A 29 -4.89 0.79 1.64
N CYS A 30 -4.30 -0.40 1.55
CA CYS A 30 -3.33 -0.84 2.55
C CYS A 30 -2.01 -1.24 1.91
N ALA A 31 -0.93 -0.63 2.39
CA ALA A 31 0.42 -0.92 1.90
C ALA A 31 1.08 -2.12 2.60
N GLY A 32 0.30 -3.03 3.21
CA GLY A 32 0.78 -4.29 3.80
C GLY A 32 0.97 -4.23 5.32
N ASP A 33 1.41 -5.36 5.86
CA ASP A 33 1.64 -5.61 7.28
C ASP A 33 0.37 -5.47 8.14
N TRP A 34 -0.71 -6.16 7.70
CA TRP A 34 -1.94 -6.30 8.48
C TRP A 34 -1.71 -7.06 9.79
N GLY A 35 -0.94 -8.15 9.74
CA GLY A 35 -0.60 -9.02 10.86
C GLY A 35 -0.33 -10.45 10.41
N THR A 36 0.40 -11.19 11.25
CA THR A 36 0.80 -12.58 10.99
C THR A 36 -0.31 -13.57 11.32
N SER A 37 -0.10 -14.84 10.99
CA SER A 37 -0.99 -15.93 11.38
C SER A 37 -1.13 -16.00 12.91
N GLY A 38 -2.37 -15.96 13.41
CA GLY A 38 -2.70 -15.91 14.83
C GLY A 38 -2.88 -14.52 15.42
N GLU A 39 -2.52 -13.45 14.67
CA GLU A 39 -2.78 -12.06 15.06
C GLU A 39 -4.05 -11.52 14.37
N ILE A 40 -4.32 -11.95 13.13
CA ILE A 40 -5.50 -11.56 12.35
C ILE A 40 -6.25 -12.78 11.81
N PHE A 41 -7.55 -12.65 11.67
CA PHE A 41 -8.47 -13.72 11.26
C PHE A 41 -9.45 -13.21 10.20
N GLN A 42 -10.18 -14.14 9.55
CA GLN A 42 -11.19 -13.85 8.55
C GLN A 42 -12.22 -12.80 9.04
N ASN A 43 -12.72 -12.97 10.26
CA ASN A 43 -13.75 -12.08 10.83
C ASN A 43 -13.30 -10.61 10.96
N ASP A 44 -11.99 -10.38 11.14
CA ASP A 44 -11.43 -9.04 11.23
C ASP A 44 -11.54 -8.33 9.89
N PHE A 45 -11.22 -9.04 8.80
CA PHE A 45 -11.39 -8.53 7.45
C PHE A 45 -12.86 -8.37 7.07
N ASP A 46 -13.72 -9.32 7.43
CA ASP A 46 -15.17 -9.24 7.16
C ASP A 46 -15.76 -7.94 7.72
N ALA A 47 -15.33 -7.52 8.92
CA ALA A 47 -15.77 -6.28 9.55
C ALA A 47 -15.31 -5.01 8.81
N ILE A 48 -14.19 -5.08 8.05
CA ILE A 48 -13.65 -3.99 7.24
C ILE A 48 -14.31 -3.95 5.87
N VAL A 49 -14.30 -5.09 5.13
CA VAL A 49 -14.82 -5.14 3.76
C VAL A 49 -16.34 -4.95 3.67
N GLN A 50 -17.06 -5.16 4.79
CA GLN A 50 -18.49 -4.79 4.89
C GLN A 50 -18.72 -3.28 4.93
N LYS A 51 -17.71 -2.48 5.24
CA LYS A 51 -17.84 -1.02 5.38
C LYS A 51 -17.28 -0.27 4.19
N VAL A 52 -16.21 -0.82 3.57
CA VAL A 52 -15.48 -0.11 2.52
C VAL A 52 -14.80 -1.12 1.57
N THR A 53 -14.81 -0.81 0.28
CA THR A 53 -13.98 -1.54 -0.68
C THR A 53 -12.50 -1.40 -0.29
N THR A 54 -11.81 -2.53 -0.18
CA THR A 54 -10.42 -2.59 0.28
C THR A 54 -9.53 -3.15 -0.82
N ILE A 55 -8.38 -2.51 -1.04
CA ILE A 55 -7.32 -2.98 -1.94
C ILE A 55 -6.01 -2.97 -1.18
N THR A 56 -5.25 -4.06 -1.25
CA THR A 56 -4.00 -4.23 -0.49
C THR A 56 -2.90 -4.86 -1.30
N VAL A 57 -1.67 -4.57 -0.93
CA VAL A 57 -0.49 -5.40 -1.15
C VAL A 57 -0.12 -6.08 0.16
N PHE A 58 0.76 -7.08 0.16
CA PHE A 58 1.28 -7.66 1.40
C PHE A 58 2.72 -7.21 1.68
N GLY A 59 3.08 -7.19 2.96
CA GLY A 59 4.43 -6.96 3.46
C GLY A 59 5.05 -8.23 4.05
N ASN A 60 5.93 -8.07 5.03
CA ASN A 60 6.63 -9.18 5.67
C ASN A 60 5.97 -9.68 6.97
N HIS A 61 4.97 -8.96 7.48
CA HIS A 61 4.16 -9.35 8.63
C HIS A 61 2.69 -9.58 8.22
N ASP A 62 2.49 -10.32 7.12
CA ASP A 62 1.16 -10.68 6.66
C ASP A 62 0.92 -12.19 6.67
N ASN A 63 -0.31 -12.59 7.00
CA ASN A 63 -0.84 -13.90 6.68
C ASN A 63 -1.27 -13.93 5.21
N ILE A 64 -0.30 -14.19 4.32
CA ILE A 64 -0.48 -14.12 2.86
C ILE A 64 -1.57 -15.11 2.39
N GLU A 65 -1.62 -16.31 2.99
CA GLU A 65 -2.63 -17.33 2.64
C GLU A 65 -4.05 -16.84 2.95
N LEU A 66 -4.22 -16.14 4.07
CA LEU A 66 -5.49 -15.52 4.43
C LEU A 66 -5.84 -14.38 3.46
N LEU A 67 -4.89 -13.49 3.15
CA LEU A 67 -5.15 -12.35 2.24
C LEU A 67 -5.64 -12.79 0.86
N TYR A 68 -5.18 -13.93 0.33
CA TYR A 68 -5.68 -14.50 -0.92
C TYR A 68 -7.15 -14.95 -0.86
N GLN A 69 -7.67 -15.22 0.33
CA GLN A 69 -9.05 -15.71 0.52
C GLN A 69 -10.04 -14.56 0.72
N ILE A 70 -9.57 -13.40 1.18
CA ILE A 70 -10.43 -12.25 1.49
C ILE A 70 -10.96 -11.61 0.21
N LYS A 71 -12.26 -11.31 0.23
CA LYS A 71 -12.96 -10.64 -0.88
C LYS A 71 -13.78 -9.46 -0.38
N ASN A 72 -13.87 -8.44 -1.21
CA ASN A 72 -14.83 -7.36 -1.08
C ASN A 72 -16.28 -7.86 -1.24
N GLN A 73 -17.26 -7.03 -0.90
CA GLN A 73 -18.69 -7.38 -1.03
C GLN A 73 -19.11 -7.72 -2.47
N ASP A 74 -18.45 -7.16 -3.46
CA ASP A 74 -18.68 -7.44 -4.89
C ASP A 74 -18.01 -8.74 -5.37
N GLY A 75 -17.33 -9.46 -4.47
CA GLY A 75 -16.61 -10.71 -4.78
C GLY A 75 -15.19 -10.52 -5.32
N THR A 76 -14.72 -9.29 -5.53
CA THR A 76 -13.34 -9.02 -5.95
C THR A 76 -12.36 -9.30 -4.81
N ALA A 77 -11.20 -9.91 -5.11
CA ALA A 77 -10.16 -10.13 -4.10
C ALA A 77 -9.63 -8.78 -3.59
N ILE A 78 -9.28 -8.67 -2.30
CA ILE A 78 -8.65 -7.44 -1.80
C ILE A 78 -7.19 -7.34 -2.23
N LEU A 79 -6.45 -8.45 -2.28
CA LEU A 79 -5.03 -8.49 -2.63
C LEU A 79 -4.81 -8.25 -4.12
N ILE A 80 -3.80 -7.46 -4.47
CA ILE A 80 -3.27 -7.31 -5.82
C ILE A 80 -2.09 -8.25 -5.99
N ASP A 81 -2.06 -9.06 -7.05
CA ASP A 81 -0.90 -9.87 -7.41
C ASP A 81 0.26 -9.01 -7.94
N ASN A 82 1.48 -9.54 -7.87
CA ASN A 82 2.68 -8.85 -8.36
C ASN A 82 2.58 -8.48 -9.85
N GLY A 83 2.61 -7.18 -10.13
CA GLY A 83 2.51 -6.65 -11.48
C GLY A 83 1.09 -6.71 -12.08
N ALA A 84 0.08 -6.97 -11.26
CA ALA A 84 -1.32 -6.86 -11.64
C ALA A 84 -1.90 -5.49 -11.30
N THR A 85 -3.07 -5.19 -11.86
CA THR A 85 -3.84 -3.98 -11.58
C THR A 85 -5.25 -4.30 -11.12
N LYS A 86 -5.81 -3.39 -10.33
CA LYS A 86 -7.25 -3.33 -10.01
C LYS A 86 -7.80 -2.00 -10.46
N ASP A 87 -8.96 -2.04 -11.10
CA ASP A 87 -9.69 -0.83 -11.48
C ASP A 87 -10.68 -0.51 -10.35
N TYR A 88 -10.73 0.74 -9.90
CA TYR A 88 -11.72 1.24 -8.97
C TYR A 88 -12.19 2.63 -9.42
N ASP A 89 -13.46 2.73 -9.79
CA ASP A 89 -14.01 3.92 -10.44
C ASP A 89 -13.13 4.33 -11.65
N ASN A 90 -12.57 5.51 -11.66
CA ASN A 90 -11.70 6.02 -12.74
C ASN A 90 -10.19 5.86 -12.42
N LEU A 91 -9.83 5.03 -11.44
CA LEU A 91 -8.45 4.80 -11.03
C LEU A 91 -7.97 3.40 -11.40
N VAL A 92 -6.75 3.31 -11.91
CA VAL A 92 -6.01 2.07 -12.11
C VAL A 92 -4.95 1.96 -11.01
N ILE A 93 -5.07 0.93 -10.16
CA ILE A 93 -4.21 0.71 -8.99
C ILE A 93 -3.34 -0.51 -9.27
N GLY A 94 -2.02 -0.32 -9.32
CA GLY A 94 -1.04 -1.39 -9.49
C GLY A 94 -0.39 -1.80 -8.16
N GLY A 95 0.04 -3.06 -8.06
CA GLY A 95 0.65 -3.61 -6.86
C GLY A 95 1.97 -4.35 -7.09
N ILE A 96 2.91 -4.16 -6.17
CA ILE A 96 4.13 -4.98 -6.04
C ILE A 96 4.28 -5.33 -4.55
N ASN A 97 4.20 -6.62 -4.25
CA ASN A 97 4.15 -7.15 -2.88
C ASN A 97 5.53 -7.40 -2.28
N GLY A 98 5.58 -7.46 -0.95
CA GLY A 98 6.72 -7.94 -0.20
C GLY A 98 7.81 -6.90 0.04
N ILE A 99 8.92 -7.37 0.59
CA ILE A 99 10.13 -6.59 0.86
C ILE A 99 11.31 -7.13 0.07
N TRP A 100 12.23 -6.24 -0.29
CA TRP A 100 13.42 -6.61 -1.03
C TRP A 100 14.32 -7.60 -0.30
N ALA A 101 14.81 -8.57 -1.02
CA ALA A 101 15.88 -9.49 -0.59
C ALA A 101 16.72 -9.95 -1.77
N LYS A 102 17.97 -10.32 -1.51
CA LYS A 102 18.88 -10.85 -2.55
C LYS A 102 18.42 -12.17 -3.17
N SER A 103 17.48 -12.86 -2.54
CA SER A 103 16.95 -14.14 -3.02
C SER A 103 15.60 -14.44 -2.39
N HIS A 104 14.72 -15.10 -3.13
CA HIS A 104 13.36 -15.48 -2.73
C HIS A 104 13.36 -16.67 -1.76
N LYS A 105 13.85 -16.47 -0.52
CA LYS A 105 13.89 -17.53 0.52
C LYS A 105 12.65 -17.60 1.39
N LYS A 106 11.82 -16.56 1.38
CA LYS A 106 10.55 -16.47 2.11
C LYS A 106 9.48 -15.95 1.18
N ALA A 107 8.22 -16.31 1.41
CA ALA A 107 7.10 -15.92 0.55
C ALA A 107 6.94 -14.41 0.38
N TRP A 108 7.36 -13.61 1.37
CA TRP A 108 7.30 -12.15 1.32
C TRP A 108 8.60 -11.47 0.83
N TYR A 109 9.61 -12.25 0.38
CA TYR A 109 10.80 -11.67 -0.25
C TYR A 109 10.58 -11.48 -1.74
N ILE A 110 11.02 -10.36 -2.27
CA ILE A 110 11.04 -10.05 -3.70
C ILE A 110 12.44 -9.60 -4.11
N THR A 111 12.93 -10.10 -5.24
CA THR A 111 14.28 -9.74 -5.78
C THR A 111 14.19 -8.56 -6.73
N ASP A 112 15.37 -8.01 -7.11
CA ASP A 112 15.45 -6.92 -8.09
C ASP A 112 14.81 -7.33 -9.42
N GLU A 113 15.04 -8.55 -9.89
CA GLU A 113 14.48 -9.07 -11.14
C GLU A 113 12.98 -9.24 -11.07
N GLU A 114 12.45 -9.70 -9.94
CA GLU A 114 10.99 -9.87 -9.74
C GLU A 114 10.28 -8.51 -9.67
N VAL A 115 10.86 -7.51 -8.99
CA VAL A 115 10.33 -6.14 -8.99
C VAL A 115 10.33 -5.55 -10.40
N ALA A 116 11.43 -5.71 -11.15
CA ALA A 116 11.52 -5.22 -12.52
C ALA A 116 10.48 -5.90 -13.44
N ALA A 117 10.30 -7.22 -13.30
CA ALA A 117 9.31 -7.97 -14.06
C ALA A 117 7.87 -7.54 -13.72
N ALA A 118 7.57 -7.31 -12.44
CA ALA A 118 6.28 -6.82 -11.99
C ALA A 118 6.00 -5.41 -12.53
N ALA A 119 6.98 -4.50 -12.43
CA ALA A 119 6.86 -3.14 -12.97
C ALA A 119 6.66 -3.13 -14.49
N ALA A 120 7.34 -4.02 -15.23
CA ALA A 120 7.18 -4.14 -16.68
C ALA A 120 5.74 -4.56 -17.08
N LYS A 121 5.11 -5.48 -16.32
CA LYS A 121 3.71 -5.88 -16.55
C LYS A 121 2.74 -4.72 -16.33
N LEU A 122 3.02 -3.84 -15.36
CA LEU A 122 2.18 -2.68 -15.07
C LEU A 122 2.13 -1.67 -16.22
N LEU A 123 3.07 -1.72 -17.17
CA LEU A 123 3.06 -0.85 -18.35
C LEU A 123 1.96 -1.20 -19.38
N GLU A 124 1.30 -2.36 -19.24
CA GLU A 124 0.16 -2.72 -20.09
C GLU A 124 -1.05 -1.79 -19.89
N LYS A 125 -1.12 -1.12 -18.71
CA LYS A 125 -2.11 -0.10 -18.39
C LYS A 125 -1.44 1.16 -17.86
N LYS A 126 -2.10 2.31 -18.02
CA LYS A 126 -1.68 3.53 -17.32
C LYS A 126 -2.08 3.42 -15.86
N VAL A 127 -1.12 3.20 -14.97
CA VAL A 127 -1.33 3.11 -13.52
C VAL A 127 -1.41 4.51 -12.93
N ASP A 128 -2.48 4.81 -12.19
CA ASP A 128 -2.65 6.07 -11.46
C ASP A 128 -2.03 5.99 -10.06
N ILE A 129 -2.22 4.85 -9.36
CA ILE A 129 -1.70 4.59 -8.03
C ILE A 129 -0.82 3.34 -8.07
N LEU A 130 0.44 3.44 -7.65
CA LEU A 130 1.30 2.28 -7.43
C LEU A 130 1.44 2.04 -5.93
N MET A 131 1.13 0.82 -5.50
CA MET A 131 1.26 0.37 -4.12
C MET A 131 2.40 -0.64 -3.99
N THR A 132 3.25 -0.42 -2.99
CA THR A 132 4.27 -1.40 -2.58
C THR A 132 4.35 -1.42 -1.06
N HIS A 133 4.86 -2.49 -0.45
CA HIS A 133 5.17 -2.42 0.98
C HIS A 133 6.52 -1.75 1.21
N GLY A 134 7.58 -2.18 0.52
CA GLY A 134 8.90 -1.56 0.61
C GLY A 134 8.94 -0.16 -0.05
N CYS A 135 9.78 0.73 0.49
CA CYS A 135 9.88 2.11 0.04
C CYS A 135 10.90 2.31 -1.10
N PRO A 136 10.70 3.31 -1.98
CA PRO A 136 11.69 3.70 -2.99
C PRO A 136 12.85 4.45 -2.32
N LEU A 137 14.09 4.05 -2.61
CA LEU A 137 15.30 4.68 -2.07
C LEU A 137 15.38 6.16 -2.48
N GLY A 138 15.60 7.01 -1.50
CA GLY A 138 15.79 8.45 -1.69
C GLY A 138 14.50 9.26 -1.74
N ILE A 139 13.32 8.63 -1.68
CA ILE A 139 12.01 9.30 -1.81
C ILE A 139 11.08 8.78 -0.71
N ALA A 140 10.74 9.65 0.27
CA ALA A 140 9.87 9.30 1.41
C ALA A 140 10.31 8.04 2.19
N ASP A 141 11.62 7.79 2.31
CA ASP A 141 12.21 6.56 2.84
C ASP A 141 13.04 6.74 4.12
N LEU A 142 12.75 7.79 4.88
CA LEU A 142 13.40 7.99 6.17
C LEU A 142 12.85 7.03 7.22
N THR A 143 13.75 6.47 8.02
CA THR A 143 13.42 5.72 9.23
C THR A 143 13.23 6.66 10.43
N PRO A 144 12.64 6.23 11.56
CA PRO A 144 12.52 7.05 12.77
C PRO A 144 13.84 7.63 13.27
N ILE A 145 14.97 7.00 12.98
CA ILE A 145 16.32 7.47 13.37
C ILE A 145 17.00 8.31 12.28
N GLY A 146 16.26 8.68 11.21
CA GLY A 146 16.74 9.58 10.14
C GLY A 146 17.65 8.93 9.08
N THR A 147 17.77 7.60 9.08
CA THR A 147 18.51 6.87 8.02
C THR A 147 17.60 6.52 6.86
N ARG A 148 18.18 6.27 5.68
CA ARG A 148 17.45 5.77 4.52
C ARG A 148 17.19 4.28 4.62
N GLY A 149 15.93 3.85 4.43
CA GLY A 149 15.53 2.46 4.48
C GLY A 149 14.95 1.92 3.18
N GLY A 150 14.80 2.78 2.16
CA GLY A 150 14.26 2.40 0.86
C GLY A 150 15.21 1.55 0.02
N GLN A 151 14.68 0.96 -1.04
CA GLN A 151 15.41 0.07 -1.95
C GLN A 151 15.40 0.60 -3.37
N ARG A 152 16.52 0.41 -4.08
CA ARG A 152 16.73 0.94 -5.43
C ARG A 152 15.75 0.34 -6.44
N CYS A 153 15.44 -0.94 -6.34
CA CYS A 153 14.49 -1.60 -7.23
C CYS A 153 13.10 -0.95 -7.21
N PHE A 154 12.62 -0.52 -6.03
CA PHE A 154 11.34 0.21 -5.93
C PHE A 154 11.44 1.62 -6.50
N THR A 155 12.61 2.29 -6.44
CA THR A 155 12.82 3.56 -7.13
C THR A 155 12.79 3.40 -8.65
N GLU A 156 13.39 2.33 -9.15
CA GLU A 156 13.39 2.02 -10.59
C GLU A 156 11.98 1.64 -11.07
N ALA A 157 11.22 0.86 -10.28
CA ALA A 157 9.82 0.57 -10.56
C ALA A 157 8.96 1.84 -10.57
N PHE A 158 9.10 2.73 -9.57
CA PHE A 158 8.40 4.02 -9.53
C PHE A 158 8.66 4.84 -10.80
N LYS A 159 9.91 4.99 -11.20
CA LYS A 159 10.28 5.75 -12.40
C LYS A 159 9.77 5.11 -13.69
N LEU A 160 9.74 3.78 -13.76
CA LEU A 160 9.29 3.05 -14.92
C LEU A 160 7.78 3.14 -15.09
N VAL A 161 7.01 2.90 -14.02
CA VAL A 161 5.54 2.93 -14.02
C VAL A 161 5.00 4.36 -14.10
N ASN A 162 5.71 5.31 -13.48
CA ASN A 162 5.38 6.74 -13.46
C ASN A 162 3.92 7.03 -13.02
N PRO A 163 3.50 6.55 -11.82
CA PRO A 163 2.15 6.76 -11.31
C PRO A 163 1.99 8.20 -10.80
N LYS A 164 0.76 8.72 -10.76
CA LYS A 164 0.44 10.01 -10.11
C LYS A 164 0.65 9.96 -8.59
N LEU A 165 0.37 8.80 -7.98
CA LEU A 165 0.51 8.55 -6.55
C LEU A 165 1.22 7.22 -6.31
N TYR A 166 2.24 7.24 -5.44
CA TYR A 166 2.93 6.07 -4.95
C TYR A 166 2.72 5.94 -3.44
N ILE A 167 2.25 4.78 -2.98
CA ILE A 167 1.98 4.48 -1.57
C ILE A 167 2.87 3.34 -1.09
N CYS A 168 3.55 3.52 0.05
CA CYS A 168 4.35 2.48 0.69
C CYS A 168 4.23 2.52 2.23
N GLY A 169 4.85 1.53 2.91
CA GLY A 169 4.89 1.38 4.36
C GLY A 169 6.26 0.95 4.87
N HIS A 170 6.29 -0.10 5.72
CA HIS A 170 7.47 -0.83 6.20
C HIS A 170 8.41 -0.07 7.14
N LEU A 171 8.64 1.20 6.95
CA LEU A 171 9.65 1.94 7.72
C LEU A 171 9.11 2.54 9.03
N HIS A 172 7.81 2.38 9.32
CA HIS A 172 7.13 2.88 10.52
C HIS A 172 7.38 4.38 10.77
N HIS A 173 7.58 5.14 9.71
CA HIS A 173 7.82 6.57 9.79
C HIS A 173 7.13 7.28 8.64
N LYS A 174 6.06 8.01 8.96
CA LYS A 174 5.31 8.74 7.94
C LYS A 174 6.17 9.81 7.28
N SER A 175 6.17 9.81 5.98
CA SER A 175 6.85 10.82 5.19
C SER A 175 6.24 10.94 3.81
N SER A 176 6.38 12.09 3.20
CA SER A 176 5.89 12.33 1.85
C SER A 176 6.86 13.20 1.06
N CYS A 177 6.81 13.06 -0.23
CA CYS A 177 7.58 13.86 -1.17
C CYS A 177 6.78 14.06 -2.45
N GLN A 178 6.66 15.29 -2.91
CA GLN A 178 6.21 15.58 -4.26
C GLN A 178 7.44 15.74 -5.16
N THR A 179 7.47 15.01 -6.26
CA THR A 179 8.57 15.12 -7.23
C THR A 179 8.47 16.42 -8.02
N LYS A 180 9.51 16.73 -8.79
CA LYS A 180 9.51 17.92 -9.65
C LYS A 180 8.50 17.82 -10.80
N ASP A 181 8.17 16.62 -11.19
CA ASP A 181 7.24 16.33 -12.29
C ASP A 181 5.79 16.20 -11.79
N GLY A 182 5.58 16.31 -10.46
CA GLY A 182 4.28 16.41 -9.82
C GLY A 182 3.77 15.12 -9.16
N GLU A 183 4.47 13.98 -9.30
CA GLU A 183 4.07 12.72 -8.68
C GLU A 183 4.20 12.83 -7.16
N LEU A 184 3.23 12.28 -6.44
CA LEU A 184 3.21 12.23 -4.99
C LEU A 184 3.66 10.84 -4.50
N VAL A 185 4.66 10.80 -3.63
CA VAL A 185 5.13 9.58 -2.95
C VAL A 185 4.86 9.70 -1.46
N VAL A 186 4.15 8.71 -0.88
CA VAL A 186 3.74 8.73 0.52
C VAL A 186 4.09 7.41 1.19
N ASN A 187 4.93 7.48 2.21
CA ASN A 187 5.05 6.44 3.22
C ASN A 187 4.00 6.73 4.29
N ILE A 188 3.08 5.79 4.50
CA ILE A 188 1.93 5.99 5.40
C ILE A 188 2.38 6.12 6.86
N GLY A 189 3.46 5.43 7.24
CA GLY A 189 3.92 5.41 8.63
C GLY A 189 3.47 4.15 9.35
N PHE A 190 3.10 4.28 10.63
CA PHE A 190 2.80 3.18 11.53
C PHE A 190 1.34 3.26 12.01
N THR A 191 0.43 2.66 11.25
CA THR A 191 -1.01 2.72 11.58
C THR A 191 -1.33 2.08 12.93
N LYS A 192 -0.53 1.12 13.39
CA LYS A 192 -0.64 0.58 14.77
C LYS A 192 -0.60 1.67 15.84
N GLU A 193 0.12 2.77 15.59
CA GLU A 193 0.22 3.95 16.49
C GLU A 193 -0.64 5.12 16.01
N GLY A 194 -1.52 4.91 15.04
CA GLY A 194 -2.52 5.88 14.59
C GLY A 194 -2.16 6.66 13.32
N ASP A 195 -1.01 6.42 12.69
CA ASP A 195 -0.65 7.09 11.42
C ASP A 195 -1.55 6.60 10.28
N TYR A 196 -2.03 7.52 9.44
CA TYR A 196 -2.75 7.22 8.20
C TYR A 196 -2.68 8.41 7.23
N ALA A 197 -3.13 8.18 6.00
CA ALA A 197 -3.25 9.22 5.00
C ALA A 197 -4.67 9.28 4.43
N VAL A 198 -5.10 10.46 4.02
CA VAL A 198 -6.33 10.68 3.26
C VAL A 198 -5.98 11.37 1.96
N PHE A 199 -6.53 10.86 0.87
CA PHE A 199 -6.43 11.45 -0.46
C PHE A 199 -7.82 11.78 -0.95
N ASN A 200 -8.03 13.01 -1.43
CA ASN A 200 -9.19 13.40 -2.21
C ASN A 200 -8.81 13.39 -3.68
N PHE A 201 -9.46 12.53 -4.46
CA PHE A 201 -9.24 12.44 -5.90
C PHE A 201 -10.34 13.19 -6.63
N GLU A 202 -9.95 14.29 -7.28
CA GLU A 202 -10.82 15.13 -8.09
C GLU A 202 -10.08 15.67 -9.31
N ASN A 203 -10.75 15.80 -10.46
CA ASN A 203 -10.17 16.37 -11.68
C ASN A 203 -8.81 15.76 -12.07
N GLU A 204 -8.69 14.43 -11.95
CA GLU A 204 -7.46 13.65 -12.23
C GLU A 204 -6.25 14.00 -11.34
N SER A 205 -6.45 14.65 -10.20
CA SER A 205 -5.41 15.01 -9.23
C SER A 205 -5.71 14.48 -7.83
N PHE A 206 -4.66 14.33 -7.01
CA PHE A 206 -4.77 13.96 -5.62
C PHE A 206 -4.45 15.15 -4.72
N GLU A 207 -5.39 15.50 -3.84
CA GLU A 207 -5.10 16.30 -2.66
C GLU A 207 -4.80 15.35 -1.49
N PHE A 208 -3.79 15.66 -0.71
CA PHE A 208 -3.24 14.75 0.30
C PHE A 208 -3.18 15.38 1.68
N GLU A 209 -3.58 14.61 2.70
CA GLU A 209 -3.39 14.92 4.10
C GLU A 209 -2.79 13.72 4.84
N SER A 210 -1.63 13.92 5.50
CA SER A 210 -1.10 12.96 6.47
C SER A 210 -1.71 13.24 7.84
N LYS A 211 -2.24 12.20 8.48
CA LYS A 211 -3.03 12.32 9.72
C LYS A 211 -2.52 11.40 10.81
N VAL A 212 -3.01 11.64 12.01
CA VAL A 212 -2.93 10.75 13.18
C VAL A 212 -4.30 10.71 13.84
N ILE A 213 -4.70 9.55 14.38
CA ILE A 213 -5.94 9.40 15.15
C ILE A 213 -5.83 10.17 16.45
#